data_6263c4b4b0c34c1a279eb402cb896b8a
#
_entry.id   6263c4b4b0c34c1a279eb402cb896b8a
#
_cell.length_a   1.000
_cell.length_b   1.000
_cell.length_c   1.000
_cell.angle_alpha   90.00
_cell.angle_beta   90.00
_cell.angle_gamma   90.00
#
_symmetry.space_group_name_H-M   'P 1'
#
loop_
_entity.id
_entity.type
_entity.pdbx_description
1 polymer ?
#
loop_
_entity_poly.entity_id
_entity_poly.type
_entity_poly.pdbx_seq_one_letter_code
_entity_poly.pdbx_strand_id
1 'polypeptide(L)'
;GGDEASARSGRGNGGGSGMKGAIFDMDGTLLDSMQVWVHVGEQYLRNRGIEPEEGLGDVLFPMSMRDGAVYVKERYGLPDPPDTIVTDMDAIVFAAYRDEVLPKPGVAAYLESLKKQGIPMAVATATNRPMVEAALARTGLAGYFKQIFTCTEIGAGKERPDIYLAAAKAFGTHPADTWVFEDALYAIKTAKAAGFYTVGLYDETSRNDQEAIAGLADCYVREIQSVPTQDCT
;
A
#
# COMPACT_ATOMS: atom_id res chain seq x y z
N GLY A 1 47.18 -40.90 -17.38
CA GLY A 1 45.91 -41.09 -16.78
C GLY A 1 45.49 -39.78 -16.10
N GLY A 2 44.69 -39.00 -16.71
CA GLY A 2 44.15 -37.81 -16.13
C GLY A 2 42.70 -38.05 -15.79
N ASP A 3 42.31 -37.80 -14.55
CA ASP A 3 40.91 -37.78 -14.14
C ASP A 3 40.48 -36.35 -13.98
N GLU A 4 39.66 -35.89 -14.92
CA GLU A 4 38.89 -34.66 -14.79
C GLU A 4 37.72 -34.93 -13.86
N ALA A 5 37.80 -34.37 -12.65
CA ALA A 5 36.67 -34.29 -11.76
C ALA A 5 35.78 -33.11 -12.16
N SER A 6 34.73 -33.39 -12.90
CA SER A 6 33.64 -32.46 -13.20
C SER A 6 32.92 -32.08 -11.91
N ALA A 7 33.10 -30.84 -11.47
CA ALA A 7 32.31 -30.25 -10.42
C ALA A 7 30.91 -29.92 -11.00
N ARG A 8 29.97 -30.80 -10.77
CA ARG A 8 28.53 -30.48 -10.97
C ARG A 8 28.10 -29.59 -9.83
N SER A 9 27.92 -28.33 -10.14
CA SER A 9 27.16 -27.41 -9.29
C SER A 9 25.75 -27.96 -9.13
N GLY A 10 25.43 -28.45 -7.96
CA GLY A 10 24.07 -28.79 -7.61
C GLY A 10 23.21 -27.54 -7.63
N ARG A 11 22.44 -27.39 -8.70
CA ARG A 11 21.26 -26.55 -8.65
C ARG A 11 20.33 -27.21 -7.65
N GLY A 12 20.24 -26.63 -6.45
CA GLY A 12 19.21 -26.99 -5.52
C GLY A 12 17.88 -26.83 -6.23
N ASN A 13 17.08 -27.88 -6.19
CA ASN A 13 15.70 -27.87 -6.60
C ASN A 13 14.96 -26.86 -5.70
N GLY A 14 14.91 -25.61 -6.13
CA GLY A 14 14.05 -24.61 -5.54
C GLY A 14 12.62 -24.93 -5.95
N GLY A 15 12.01 -25.89 -5.26
CA GLY A 15 10.57 -25.98 -5.25
C GLY A 15 10.06 -24.61 -4.78
N GLY A 16 9.40 -23.86 -5.67
CA GLY A 16 8.86 -22.56 -5.33
C GLY A 16 8.07 -22.69 -4.04
N SER A 17 8.52 -22.01 -2.98
CA SER A 17 7.76 -21.99 -1.74
C SER A 17 6.55 -21.14 -1.99
N GLY A 18 5.37 -21.74 -1.88
CA GLY A 18 4.10 -21.01 -1.96
C GLY A 18 4.03 -19.95 -0.86
N MET A 19 3.08 -19.06 -1.00
CA MET A 19 2.82 -18.00 -0.03
C MET A 19 2.50 -18.61 1.35
N LYS A 20 3.28 -18.26 2.36
CA LYS A 20 3.05 -18.68 3.76
C LYS A 20 2.52 -17.54 4.64
N GLY A 21 2.58 -16.34 4.17
CA GLY A 21 2.02 -15.14 4.80
C GLY A 21 1.86 -14.05 3.77
N ALA A 22 0.88 -13.18 3.96
CA ALA A 22 0.58 -12.08 3.06
C ALA A 22 0.44 -10.77 3.80
N ILE A 23 1.23 -9.78 3.40
CA ILE A 23 1.23 -8.43 3.94
C ILE A 23 0.69 -7.50 2.87
N PHE A 24 -0.36 -6.76 3.18
CA PHE A 24 -1.02 -5.85 2.24
C PHE A 24 -0.83 -4.40 2.66
N ASP A 25 -0.36 -3.58 1.74
CA ASP A 25 -0.62 -2.15 1.81
C ASP A 25 -2.13 -1.91 1.70
N MET A 26 -2.62 -0.80 2.25
CA MET A 26 -4.05 -0.50 2.24
C MET A 26 -4.42 0.42 1.07
N ASP A 27 -3.89 1.64 1.08
CA ASP A 27 -4.27 2.67 0.10
C ASP A 27 -3.67 2.39 -1.27
N GLY A 28 -4.53 2.28 -2.27
CA GLY A 28 -4.09 1.95 -3.63
C GLY A 28 -3.85 0.46 -3.87
N THR A 29 -3.93 -0.37 -2.83
CA THR A 29 -3.75 -1.83 -2.91
C THR A 29 -5.04 -2.57 -2.57
N LEU A 30 -5.49 -2.48 -1.33
CA LEU A 30 -6.77 -3.06 -0.87
C LEU A 30 -7.96 -2.13 -1.17
N LEU A 31 -7.75 -0.83 -0.98
CA LEU A 31 -8.79 0.19 -1.09
C LEU A 31 -8.52 1.13 -2.26
N ASP A 32 -9.59 1.49 -2.95
CA ASP A 32 -9.61 2.52 -3.99
C ASP A 32 -9.74 3.90 -3.32
N SER A 33 -8.67 4.29 -2.62
CA SER A 33 -8.64 5.43 -1.72
C SER A 33 -7.70 6.56 -2.17
N MET A 34 -6.84 6.32 -3.16
CA MET A 34 -5.80 7.29 -3.53
C MET A 34 -6.38 8.61 -4.07
N GLN A 35 -7.54 8.57 -4.74
CA GLN A 35 -8.19 9.78 -5.23
C GLN A 35 -8.66 10.71 -4.11
N VAL A 36 -8.94 10.18 -2.92
CA VAL A 36 -9.23 10.99 -1.73
C VAL A 36 -8.05 11.90 -1.42
N TRP A 37 -6.84 11.34 -1.40
CA TRP A 37 -5.61 12.11 -1.14
C TRP A 37 -5.27 13.09 -2.25
N VAL A 38 -5.50 12.72 -3.51
CA VAL A 38 -5.30 13.62 -4.66
C VAL A 38 -6.22 14.84 -4.58
N HIS A 39 -7.48 14.65 -4.21
CA HIS A 39 -8.53 15.67 -4.33
C HIS A 39 -8.95 16.34 -3.01
N VAL A 40 -8.30 16.02 -1.89
CA VAL A 40 -8.69 16.59 -0.58
C VAL A 40 -8.61 18.11 -0.56
N GLY A 41 -7.59 18.71 -1.16
CA GLY A 41 -7.44 20.17 -1.22
C GLY A 41 -8.53 20.84 -2.04
N GLU A 42 -8.91 20.25 -3.15
CA GLU A 42 -10.02 20.74 -3.98
C GLU A 42 -11.34 20.67 -3.21
N GLN A 43 -11.59 19.56 -2.52
CA GLN A 43 -12.81 19.40 -1.72
C GLN A 43 -12.84 20.40 -0.55
N TYR A 44 -11.70 20.63 0.10
CA TYR A 44 -11.56 21.64 1.14
C TYR A 44 -12.00 23.03 0.65
N LEU A 45 -11.50 23.42 -0.52
CA LEU A 45 -11.85 24.72 -1.12
C LEU A 45 -13.34 24.80 -1.48
N ARG A 46 -13.89 23.75 -2.10
CA ARG A 46 -15.32 23.70 -2.45
C ARG A 46 -16.20 23.80 -1.21
N ASN A 47 -15.83 23.17 -0.11
CA ASN A 47 -16.56 23.27 1.15
C ASN A 47 -16.59 24.71 1.70
N ARG A 48 -15.65 25.53 1.30
CA ARG A 48 -15.59 26.97 1.64
C ARG A 48 -16.19 27.89 0.57
N GLY A 49 -16.82 27.31 -0.45
CA GLY A 49 -17.41 28.08 -1.54
C GLY A 49 -16.42 28.62 -2.57
N ILE A 50 -15.20 28.04 -2.59
CA ILE A 50 -14.15 28.45 -3.51
C ILE A 50 -14.00 27.39 -4.59
N GLU A 51 -14.11 27.76 -5.85
CA GLU A 51 -13.83 26.85 -6.95
C GLU A 51 -12.31 26.70 -7.14
N PRO A 52 -11.75 25.50 -7.01
CA PRO A 52 -10.32 25.30 -7.19
C PRO A 52 -9.90 25.44 -8.65
N GLU A 53 -8.64 25.84 -8.86
CA GLU A 53 -8.03 25.83 -10.19
C GLU A 53 -7.97 24.42 -10.74
N GLU A 54 -8.12 24.28 -12.06
CA GLU A 54 -7.93 23.01 -12.74
C GLU A 54 -6.52 22.46 -12.50
N GLY A 55 -6.41 21.17 -12.20
CA GLY A 55 -5.13 20.51 -11.96
C GLY A 55 -4.55 20.71 -10.56
N LEU A 56 -5.26 21.35 -9.64
CA LEU A 56 -4.77 21.58 -8.28
C LEU A 56 -4.41 20.26 -7.57
N GLY A 57 -5.20 19.21 -7.77
CA GLY A 57 -4.92 17.90 -7.17
C GLY A 57 -3.53 17.36 -7.52
N ASP A 58 -3.12 17.48 -8.78
CA ASP A 58 -1.80 17.03 -9.23
C ASP A 58 -0.67 17.87 -8.64
N VAL A 59 -0.92 19.16 -8.40
CA VAL A 59 0.04 20.06 -7.75
C VAL A 59 0.24 19.68 -6.29
N LEU A 60 -0.85 19.39 -5.57
CA LEU A 60 -0.83 19.13 -4.13
C LEU A 60 -0.40 17.68 -3.79
N PHE A 61 -0.69 16.72 -4.64
CA PHE A 61 -0.47 15.30 -4.33
C PHE A 61 0.94 14.96 -3.88
N PRO A 62 2.03 15.48 -4.53
CA PRO A 62 3.39 15.21 -4.07
C PRO A 62 3.78 15.91 -2.76
N MET A 63 2.99 16.88 -2.31
CA MET A 63 3.30 17.67 -1.12
C MET A 63 2.86 16.93 0.16
N SER A 64 3.54 17.23 1.28
CA SER A 64 2.99 16.88 2.58
C SER A 64 1.65 17.62 2.81
N MET A 65 0.84 17.11 3.73
CA MET A 65 -0.44 17.77 4.07
C MET A 65 -0.20 19.21 4.52
N ARG A 66 0.85 19.44 5.33
CA ARG A 66 1.20 20.79 5.78
C ARG A 66 1.65 21.69 4.65
N ASP A 67 2.52 21.22 3.77
CA ASP A 67 2.98 22.01 2.63
C ASP A 67 1.83 22.32 1.68
N GLY A 68 0.93 21.38 1.47
CA GLY A 68 -0.30 21.60 0.71
C GLY A 68 -1.21 22.67 1.34
N ALA A 69 -1.34 22.65 2.67
CA ALA A 69 -2.10 23.65 3.41
C ALA A 69 -1.51 25.06 3.27
N VAL A 70 -0.18 25.17 3.36
CA VAL A 70 0.52 26.45 3.14
C VAL A 70 0.31 26.94 1.71
N TYR A 71 0.44 26.05 0.72
CA TYR A 71 0.23 26.39 -0.68
C TYR A 71 -1.18 26.93 -0.92
N VAL A 72 -2.20 26.22 -0.44
CA VAL A 72 -3.61 26.60 -0.61
C VAL A 72 -3.91 27.93 0.10
N LYS A 73 -3.38 28.12 1.32
CA LYS A 73 -3.52 29.38 2.05
C LYS A 73 -3.00 30.55 1.24
N GLU A 74 -1.78 30.46 0.73
CA GLU A 74 -1.14 31.54 -0.02
C GLU A 74 -1.81 31.77 -1.38
N ARG A 75 -2.11 30.69 -2.09
CA ARG A 75 -2.69 30.76 -3.44
C ARG A 75 -4.10 31.33 -3.45
N TYR A 76 -4.90 31.01 -2.45
CA TYR A 76 -6.32 31.40 -2.38
C TYR A 76 -6.61 32.50 -1.35
N GLY A 77 -5.57 33.05 -0.70
CA GLY A 77 -5.73 34.14 0.26
C GLY A 77 -6.57 33.78 1.47
N LEU A 78 -6.41 32.57 2.00
CA LEU A 78 -7.21 32.10 3.13
C LEU A 78 -6.74 32.70 4.45
N PRO A 79 -7.67 33.08 5.35
CA PRO A 79 -7.32 33.67 6.63
C PRO A 79 -6.84 32.65 7.67
N ASP A 80 -7.23 31.37 7.52
CA ASP A 80 -6.97 30.35 8.52
C ASP A 80 -5.48 29.99 8.60
N PRO A 81 -4.95 29.69 9.79
CA PRO A 81 -3.59 29.15 9.93
C PRO A 81 -3.43 27.81 9.21
N PRO A 82 -2.23 27.48 8.71
CA PRO A 82 -2.00 26.17 8.06
C PRO A 82 -2.41 24.97 8.90
N ASP A 83 -2.19 24.99 10.21
CA ASP A 83 -2.58 23.88 11.10
C ASP A 83 -4.10 23.66 11.13
N THR A 84 -4.89 24.72 11.07
CA THR A 84 -6.36 24.64 10.96
C THR A 84 -6.77 24.03 9.62
N ILE A 85 -6.11 24.42 8.54
CA ILE A 85 -6.38 23.88 7.20
C ILE A 85 -6.06 22.38 7.17
N VAL A 86 -4.93 21.98 7.76
CA VAL A 86 -4.56 20.56 7.89
C VAL A 86 -5.63 19.78 8.64
N THR A 87 -6.09 20.30 9.78
CA THR A 87 -7.15 19.66 10.57
C THR A 87 -8.45 19.48 9.76
N ASP A 88 -8.84 20.49 8.98
CA ASP A 88 -10.03 20.42 8.15
C ASP A 88 -9.86 19.43 6.98
N MET A 89 -8.69 19.39 6.37
CA MET A 89 -8.37 18.40 5.32
C MET A 89 -8.36 16.98 5.89
N ASP A 90 -7.76 16.78 7.05
CA ASP A 90 -7.76 15.47 7.73
C ASP A 90 -9.19 15.00 8.04
N ALA A 91 -10.07 15.91 8.43
CA ALA A 91 -11.48 15.58 8.65
C ALA A 91 -12.18 15.13 7.38
N ILE A 92 -11.88 15.74 6.23
CA ILE A 92 -12.42 15.34 4.92
C ILE A 92 -11.94 13.91 4.57
N VAL A 93 -10.66 13.65 4.73
CA VAL A 93 -10.09 12.32 4.48
C VAL A 93 -10.73 11.28 5.40
N PHE A 94 -10.81 11.57 6.69
CA PHE A 94 -11.42 10.65 7.67
C PHE A 94 -12.88 10.33 7.30
N ALA A 95 -13.67 11.33 6.91
CA ALA A 95 -15.05 11.14 6.50
C ALA A 95 -15.16 10.23 5.26
N ALA A 96 -14.26 10.38 4.29
CA ALA A 96 -14.23 9.54 3.11
C ALA A 96 -13.94 8.06 3.46
N TYR A 97 -12.98 7.81 4.33
CA TYR A 97 -12.66 6.45 4.81
C TYR A 97 -13.80 5.84 5.61
N ARG A 98 -14.43 6.63 6.45
CA ARG A 98 -15.57 6.19 7.26
C ARG A 98 -16.78 5.84 6.41
N ASP A 99 -17.09 6.63 5.36
CA ASP A 99 -18.39 6.63 4.70
C ASP A 99 -18.36 6.16 3.23
N GLU A 100 -17.25 6.29 2.49
CA GLU A 100 -17.29 6.26 1.03
C GLU A 100 -16.30 5.29 0.36
N VAL A 101 -15.07 5.19 0.86
CA VAL A 101 -13.99 4.43 0.20
C VAL A 101 -14.38 2.96 0.03
N LEU A 102 -14.17 2.43 -1.17
CA LEU A 102 -14.50 1.05 -1.52
C LEU A 102 -13.24 0.20 -1.69
N PRO A 103 -13.33 -1.13 -1.51
CA PRO A 103 -12.26 -2.03 -1.90
C PRO A 103 -12.00 -1.94 -3.40
N LYS A 104 -10.76 -2.16 -3.80
CA LYS A 104 -10.46 -2.38 -5.22
C LYS A 104 -11.14 -3.65 -5.72
N PRO A 105 -11.44 -3.72 -7.04
CA PRO A 105 -12.11 -4.89 -7.61
C PRO A 105 -11.39 -6.20 -7.31
N GLY A 106 -12.12 -7.21 -6.90
CA GLY A 106 -11.60 -8.55 -6.65
C GLY A 106 -10.91 -8.76 -5.30
N VAL A 107 -10.74 -7.72 -4.49
CA VAL A 107 -10.01 -7.81 -3.21
C VAL A 107 -10.72 -8.76 -2.24
N ALA A 108 -12.00 -8.58 -2.01
CA ALA A 108 -12.73 -9.42 -1.05
C ALA A 108 -12.66 -10.90 -1.40
N ALA A 109 -12.86 -11.25 -2.67
CA ALA A 109 -12.79 -12.64 -3.15
C ALA A 109 -11.37 -13.21 -3.03
N TYR A 110 -10.36 -12.40 -3.31
CA TYR A 110 -8.96 -12.83 -3.18
C TYR A 110 -8.58 -13.10 -1.72
N LEU A 111 -8.93 -12.19 -0.79
CA LEU A 111 -8.69 -12.39 0.64
C LEU A 111 -9.42 -13.64 1.16
N GLU A 112 -10.65 -13.86 0.71
CA GLU A 112 -11.40 -15.07 1.07
C GLU A 112 -10.70 -16.34 0.60
N SER A 113 -10.11 -16.33 -0.60
CA SER A 113 -9.35 -17.47 -1.12
C SER A 113 -8.09 -17.76 -0.29
N LEU A 114 -7.38 -16.73 0.17
CA LEU A 114 -6.23 -16.89 1.05
C LEU A 114 -6.62 -17.41 2.43
N LYS A 115 -7.74 -16.91 2.96
CA LYS A 115 -8.28 -17.40 4.23
C LYS A 115 -8.60 -18.89 4.17
N LYS A 116 -9.24 -19.35 3.10
CA LYS A 116 -9.55 -20.79 2.89
C LYS A 116 -8.29 -21.64 2.81
N GLN A 117 -7.18 -21.10 2.35
CA GLN A 117 -5.89 -21.79 2.30
C GLN A 117 -5.12 -21.69 3.63
N GLY A 118 -5.66 -21.03 4.64
CA GLY A 118 -5.00 -20.88 5.94
C GLY A 118 -3.81 -19.93 5.94
N ILE A 119 -3.71 -19.03 4.94
CA ILE A 119 -2.60 -18.06 4.84
C ILE A 119 -2.88 -16.87 5.77
N PRO A 120 -2.04 -16.60 6.77
CA PRO A 120 -2.22 -15.45 7.63
C PRO A 120 -1.99 -14.15 6.86
N MET A 121 -2.80 -13.16 7.16
CA MET A 121 -2.79 -11.87 6.49
C MET A 121 -2.64 -10.72 7.49
N ALA A 122 -1.94 -9.68 7.09
CA ALA A 122 -1.79 -8.44 7.85
C ALA A 122 -1.86 -7.23 6.93
N VAL A 123 -2.22 -6.10 7.49
CA VAL A 123 -2.15 -4.79 6.83
C VAL A 123 -0.89 -4.07 7.29
N ALA A 124 -0.16 -3.47 6.36
CA ALA A 124 0.96 -2.56 6.62
C ALA A 124 0.68 -1.23 5.92
N THR A 125 0.41 -0.18 6.68
CA THR A 125 -0.07 1.09 6.13
C THR A 125 0.59 2.31 6.77
N ALA A 126 0.75 3.37 5.97
CA ALA A 126 1.13 4.69 6.46
C ALA A 126 -0.07 5.48 7.03
N THR A 127 -1.28 5.02 6.80
CA THR A 127 -2.51 5.65 7.31
C THR A 127 -2.71 5.31 8.79
N ASN A 128 -3.19 6.28 9.57
CA ASN A 128 -3.37 6.11 11.00
C ASN A 128 -4.52 5.15 11.34
N ARG A 129 -4.36 4.43 12.43
CA ARG A 129 -5.23 3.35 12.87
C ARG A 129 -6.72 3.67 12.87
N PRO A 130 -7.22 4.82 13.38
CA PRO A 130 -8.67 5.09 13.38
C PRO A 130 -9.30 5.06 12.00
N MET A 131 -8.61 5.61 10.97
CA MET A 131 -9.08 5.57 9.59
C MET A 131 -9.04 4.16 9.02
N VAL A 132 -7.96 3.43 9.29
CA VAL A 132 -7.78 2.04 8.85
C VAL A 132 -8.91 1.16 9.38
N GLU A 133 -9.15 1.21 10.67
CA GLU A 133 -10.19 0.41 11.33
C GLU A 133 -11.59 0.76 10.81
N ALA A 134 -11.90 2.04 10.67
CA ALA A 134 -13.19 2.49 10.14
C ALA A 134 -13.44 1.97 8.71
N ALA A 135 -12.47 2.11 7.83
CA ALA A 135 -12.60 1.67 6.44
C ALA A 135 -12.68 0.15 6.32
N LEU A 136 -11.82 -0.59 7.01
CA LEU A 136 -11.83 -2.06 6.95
C LEU A 136 -13.09 -2.65 7.58
N ALA A 137 -13.60 -2.08 8.66
CA ALA A 137 -14.85 -2.53 9.28
C ALA A 137 -16.04 -2.32 8.33
N ARG A 138 -16.16 -1.11 7.77
CA ARG A 138 -17.28 -0.77 6.86
C ARG A 138 -17.26 -1.58 5.57
N THR A 139 -16.09 -1.82 5.01
CA THR A 139 -15.93 -2.60 3.76
C THR A 139 -16.01 -4.12 3.97
N GLY A 140 -16.11 -4.58 5.22
CA GLY A 140 -16.17 -6.00 5.55
C GLY A 140 -14.84 -6.73 5.48
N LEU A 141 -13.72 -6.01 5.39
CA LEU A 141 -12.38 -6.61 5.21
C LEU A 141 -11.66 -6.88 6.53
N ALA A 142 -12.08 -6.25 7.63
CA ALA A 142 -11.36 -6.31 8.90
C ALA A 142 -11.09 -7.74 9.41
N GLY A 143 -12.05 -8.64 9.25
CA GLY A 143 -11.97 -10.02 9.75
C GLY A 143 -10.92 -10.90 9.05
N TYR A 144 -10.39 -10.47 7.92
CA TYR A 144 -9.36 -11.22 7.21
C TYR A 144 -7.97 -11.05 7.81
N PHE A 145 -7.72 -9.97 8.54
CA PHE A 145 -6.38 -9.61 8.98
C PHE A 145 -6.13 -10.01 10.43
N LYS A 146 -5.06 -10.75 10.64
CA LYS A 146 -4.58 -11.12 11.97
C LYS A 146 -4.17 -9.89 12.77
N GLN A 147 -3.55 -8.91 12.10
CA GLN A 147 -3.04 -7.70 12.72
C GLN A 147 -2.94 -6.56 11.70
N ILE A 148 -3.08 -5.34 12.19
CA ILE A 148 -2.84 -4.10 11.45
C ILE A 148 -1.58 -3.47 12.00
N PHE A 149 -0.62 -3.18 11.11
CA PHE A 149 0.60 -2.43 11.42
C PHE A 149 0.51 -1.07 10.77
N THR A 150 0.78 -0.01 11.54
CA THR A 150 0.85 1.35 11.01
C THR A 150 2.27 1.89 11.13
N CYS A 151 2.69 2.71 10.18
CA CYS A 151 4.00 3.33 10.21
C CYS A 151 4.20 4.19 11.46
N THR A 152 3.16 4.88 11.92
CA THR A 152 3.20 5.69 13.15
C THR A 152 3.54 4.84 14.39
N GLU A 153 2.90 3.69 14.53
CA GLU A 153 3.11 2.80 15.68
C GLU A 153 4.45 2.06 15.61
N ILE A 154 4.89 1.72 14.40
CA ILE A 154 6.21 1.11 14.19
C ILE A 154 7.33 2.13 14.40
N GLY A 155 7.08 3.41 14.11
CA GLY A 155 8.08 4.47 14.23
C GLY A 155 8.99 4.62 13.03
N ALA A 156 8.62 4.06 11.88
CA ALA A 156 9.34 4.15 10.61
C ALA A 156 8.38 4.07 9.44
N GLY A 157 8.66 4.82 8.38
CA GLY A 157 7.96 4.73 7.11
C GLY A 157 8.42 3.54 6.27
N LYS A 158 7.81 3.38 5.10
CA LYS A 158 8.08 2.26 4.19
C LYS A 158 9.36 2.42 3.35
N GLU A 159 10.14 3.47 3.57
CA GLU A 159 11.53 3.55 3.12
C GLU A 159 12.44 2.62 3.92
N ARG A 160 11.96 2.12 5.08
CA ARG A 160 12.60 1.11 5.91
C ARG A 160 11.74 -0.16 5.96
N PRO A 161 12.37 -1.35 6.11
CA PRO A 161 11.64 -2.61 6.12
C PRO A 161 10.95 -2.95 7.45
N ASP A 162 11.05 -2.10 8.46
CA ASP A 162 10.64 -2.38 9.83
C ASP A 162 9.19 -2.89 9.92
N ILE A 163 8.27 -2.26 9.21
CA ILE A 163 6.85 -2.65 9.23
C ILE A 163 6.62 -4.04 8.64
N TYR A 164 7.31 -4.37 7.55
CA TYR A 164 7.18 -5.68 6.90
C TYR A 164 7.82 -6.79 7.74
N LEU A 165 8.98 -6.50 8.33
CA LEU A 165 9.65 -7.46 9.22
C LEU A 165 8.82 -7.74 10.49
N ALA A 166 8.16 -6.72 11.03
CA ALA A 166 7.25 -6.88 12.16
C ALA A 166 6.08 -7.81 11.82
N ALA A 167 5.49 -7.65 10.65
CA ALA A 167 4.38 -8.50 10.20
C ALA A 167 4.83 -9.96 9.97
N ALA A 168 5.96 -10.18 9.31
CA ALA A 168 6.52 -11.52 9.11
C ALA A 168 6.83 -12.21 10.46
N LYS A 169 7.36 -11.45 11.42
CA LYS A 169 7.61 -11.95 12.77
C LYS A 169 6.31 -12.38 13.46
N ALA A 170 5.25 -11.58 13.32
CA ALA A 170 3.95 -11.92 13.89
C ALA A 170 3.34 -13.19 13.27
N PHE A 171 3.61 -13.46 12.00
CA PHE A 171 3.21 -14.70 11.33
C PHE A 171 4.08 -15.90 11.71
N GLY A 172 5.32 -15.66 12.15
CA GLY A 172 6.32 -16.71 12.31
C GLY A 172 6.87 -17.22 10.98
N THR A 173 6.88 -16.37 9.94
CA THR A 173 7.35 -16.72 8.60
C THR A 173 8.63 -15.99 8.23
N HIS A 174 9.43 -16.60 7.34
CA HIS A 174 10.59 -15.92 6.77
C HIS A 174 10.18 -14.93 5.69
N PRO A 175 10.93 -13.83 5.47
CA PRO A 175 10.65 -12.89 4.38
C PRO A 175 10.51 -13.59 3.02
N ALA A 176 11.36 -14.55 2.70
CA ALA A 176 11.31 -15.27 1.42
C ALA A 176 9.98 -16.01 1.17
N ASP A 177 9.27 -16.40 2.24
CA ASP A 177 7.99 -17.10 2.19
C ASP A 177 6.80 -16.16 2.44
N THR A 178 7.06 -14.88 2.60
CA THR A 178 6.06 -13.86 2.92
C THR A 178 5.93 -12.89 1.75
N TRP A 179 4.72 -12.74 1.27
CA TRP A 179 4.44 -11.91 0.11
C TRP A 179 3.97 -10.53 0.55
N VAL A 180 4.53 -9.49 -0.09
CA VAL A 180 4.17 -8.09 0.16
C VAL A 180 3.48 -7.54 -1.07
N PHE A 181 2.24 -7.08 -0.88
CA PHE A 181 1.38 -6.50 -1.92
C PHE A 181 1.40 -4.98 -1.80
N GLU A 182 1.88 -4.31 -2.83
CA GLU A 182 2.10 -2.87 -2.85
C GLU A 182 1.80 -2.26 -4.21
N ASP A 183 1.43 -0.95 -4.21
CA ASP A 183 1.24 -0.14 -5.42
C ASP A 183 2.34 0.91 -5.63
N ALA A 184 3.17 1.16 -4.61
CA ALA A 184 4.19 2.20 -4.63
C ALA A 184 5.59 1.63 -4.88
N LEU A 185 6.30 2.19 -5.85
CA LEU A 185 7.64 1.74 -6.25
C LEU A 185 8.62 1.74 -5.09
N TYR A 186 8.66 2.80 -4.27
CA TYR A 186 9.63 2.88 -3.17
C TYR A 186 9.41 1.79 -2.12
N ALA A 187 8.16 1.44 -1.85
CA ALA A 187 7.79 0.40 -0.89
C ALA A 187 8.15 -1.00 -1.43
N ILE A 188 7.93 -1.23 -2.71
CA ILE A 188 8.35 -2.48 -3.38
C ILE A 188 9.86 -2.65 -3.32
N LYS A 189 10.62 -1.57 -3.57
CA LYS A 189 12.08 -1.59 -3.43
C LYS A 189 12.51 -2.00 -2.03
N THR A 190 11.89 -1.42 -1.02
CA THR A 190 12.19 -1.71 0.40
C THR A 190 11.90 -3.17 0.74
N ALA A 191 10.73 -3.66 0.40
CA ALA A 191 10.33 -5.03 0.70
C ALA A 191 11.22 -6.05 -0.03
N LYS A 192 11.51 -5.80 -1.30
CA LYS A 192 12.39 -6.68 -2.09
C LYS A 192 13.80 -6.73 -1.52
N ALA A 193 14.36 -5.57 -1.16
CA ALA A 193 15.69 -5.50 -0.55
C ALA A 193 15.76 -6.25 0.79
N ALA A 194 14.66 -6.33 1.52
CA ALA A 194 14.55 -7.07 2.78
C ALA A 194 14.30 -8.59 2.59
N GLY A 195 14.20 -9.06 1.36
CA GLY A 195 14.07 -10.47 1.03
C GLY A 195 12.65 -10.98 0.87
N PHE A 196 11.64 -10.11 0.89
CA PHE A 196 10.25 -10.50 0.67
C PHE A 196 9.97 -10.81 -0.80
N TYR A 197 9.00 -11.69 -1.04
CA TYR A 197 8.41 -11.85 -2.36
C TYR A 197 7.45 -10.66 -2.60
N THR A 198 7.65 -9.94 -3.68
CA THR A 198 6.92 -8.69 -3.93
C THR A 198 5.90 -8.83 -5.04
N VAL A 199 4.70 -8.33 -4.78
CA VAL A 199 3.61 -8.22 -5.75
C VAL A 199 3.32 -6.75 -5.98
N GLY A 200 3.56 -6.29 -7.19
CA GLY A 200 3.22 -4.93 -7.62
C GLY A 200 1.81 -4.91 -8.21
N LEU A 201 0.99 -3.97 -7.73
CA LEU A 201 -0.37 -3.76 -8.21
C LEU A 201 -0.50 -2.38 -8.86
N TYR A 202 -1.28 -2.31 -9.94
CA TYR A 202 -1.53 -1.05 -10.61
C TYR A 202 -2.40 -0.13 -9.76
N ASP A 203 -1.99 1.13 -9.67
CA ASP A 203 -2.82 2.25 -9.26
C ASP A 203 -2.54 3.46 -10.15
N GLU A 204 -3.57 4.22 -10.49
CA GLU A 204 -3.46 5.38 -11.38
C GLU A 204 -2.47 6.43 -10.84
N THR A 205 -2.36 6.57 -9.52
CA THR A 205 -1.44 7.51 -8.89
C THR A 205 0.03 7.14 -9.07
N SER A 206 0.31 5.89 -9.40
CA SER A 206 1.65 5.38 -9.71
C SER A 206 1.84 5.12 -11.21
N ARG A 207 1.01 5.67 -12.08
CA ARG A 207 1.03 5.38 -13.53
C ARG A 207 2.41 5.59 -14.18
N ASN A 208 3.16 6.58 -13.70
CA ASN A 208 4.49 6.89 -14.24
C ASN A 208 5.57 5.91 -13.80
N ASP A 209 5.30 5.10 -12.79
CA ASP A 209 6.23 4.12 -12.22
C ASP A 209 5.95 2.69 -12.67
N GLN A 210 4.94 2.45 -13.49
CA GLN A 210 4.47 1.09 -13.81
C GLN A 210 5.53 0.24 -14.50
N GLU A 211 6.31 0.80 -15.40
CA GLU A 211 7.40 0.07 -16.04
C GLU A 211 8.48 -0.35 -15.03
N ALA A 212 8.85 0.56 -14.13
CA ALA A 212 9.81 0.26 -13.09
C ALA A 212 9.29 -0.76 -12.07
N ILE A 213 8.02 -0.67 -11.69
CA ILE A 213 7.37 -1.64 -10.80
C ILE A 213 7.34 -3.03 -11.45
N ALA A 214 6.91 -3.11 -12.70
CA ALA A 214 6.86 -4.38 -13.44
C ALA A 214 8.23 -5.03 -13.60
N GLY A 215 9.28 -4.22 -13.76
CA GLY A 215 10.66 -4.72 -13.88
C GLY A 215 11.27 -5.15 -12.55
N LEU A 216 10.79 -4.65 -11.43
CA LEU A 216 11.35 -4.89 -10.10
C LEU A 216 10.59 -5.96 -9.31
N ALA A 217 9.26 -5.91 -9.31
CA ALA A 217 8.43 -6.82 -8.54
C ALA A 217 8.58 -8.27 -9.02
N ASP A 218 8.49 -9.21 -8.10
CA ASP A 218 8.51 -10.63 -8.44
C ASP A 218 7.26 -11.05 -9.22
N CYS A 219 6.13 -10.40 -8.93
CA CYS A 219 4.88 -10.55 -9.66
C CYS A 219 4.28 -9.16 -9.88
N TYR A 220 3.79 -8.89 -11.08
CA TYR A 220 3.12 -7.63 -11.40
C TYR A 220 1.79 -7.90 -12.06
N VAL A 221 0.72 -7.32 -11.52
CA VAL A 221 -0.63 -7.45 -12.04
C VAL A 221 -1.38 -6.12 -11.96
N ARG A 222 -2.39 -5.97 -12.81
CA ARG A 222 -3.29 -4.81 -12.72
C ARG A 222 -4.35 -5.01 -11.64
N GLU A 223 -4.85 -6.23 -11.47
CA GLU A 223 -5.91 -6.59 -10.52
C GLU A 223 -5.45 -7.75 -9.64
N ILE A 224 -5.76 -7.67 -8.36
CA ILE A 224 -5.28 -8.59 -7.34
C ILE A 224 -5.71 -10.05 -7.59
N GLN A 225 -6.90 -10.27 -8.15
CA GLN A 225 -7.37 -11.63 -8.42
C GLN A 225 -6.53 -12.39 -9.45
N SER A 226 -5.70 -11.69 -10.22
CA SER A 226 -4.77 -12.33 -11.15
C SER A 226 -3.50 -12.85 -10.48
N VAL A 227 -3.29 -12.57 -9.18
CA VAL A 227 -2.13 -13.05 -8.44
C VAL A 227 -2.32 -14.51 -8.04
N PRO A 228 -1.42 -15.43 -8.48
CA PRO A 228 -1.46 -16.81 -8.04
C PRO A 228 -0.99 -16.92 -6.58
N THR A 229 -1.26 -18.06 -5.94
CA THR A 229 -0.79 -18.35 -4.58
C THR A 229 0.57 -19.05 -4.55
N GLN A 230 1.15 -19.29 -5.72
CA GLN A 230 2.50 -19.80 -5.92
C GLN A 230 3.27 -18.81 -6.78
N ASP A 231 4.61 -18.88 -6.72
CA ASP A 231 5.47 -17.95 -7.45
C ASP A 231 5.05 -17.81 -8.92
N CYS A 232 5.04 -16.59 -9.41
CA CYS A 232 4.89 -16.31 -10.83
C CYS A 232 6.14 -16.83 -11.54
N THR A 233 6.04 -17.92 -12.30
CA THR A 233 7.09 -18.47 -13.15
C THR A 233 7.03 -17.91 -14.55
#